data_a9f31ea54f141c422afaf4089caaead8
#
_entry.id   a9f31ea54f141c422afaf4089caaead8
#
_cell.length_a   1.000
_cell.length_b   1.000
_cell.length_c   1.000
_cell.angle_alpha   90.00
_cell.angle_beta   90.00
_cell.angle_gamma   90.00
#
_symmetry.space_group_name_H-M   'P 1'
#
loop_
_entity.id
_entity.type
_entity.pdbx_description
1 polymer ?
#
loop_
_entity_poly.entity_id
_entity_poly.type
_entity_poly.pdbx_seq_one_letter_code
_entity_poly.pdbx_strand_id
1 'polypeptide(L)'
;MALQSIMSAGTLVSDRHVVTAAHCVAQKTPDFVRLGDSDLTRDYDCLEPGSCRGEASCYEAEECAPRHRDIRIRDIQKHERFKMCEDGSCFPKYDIALLTLETSVPLSDFIQPLCLPEPGSTQNETNLVVAGWGNTAEKAGVYKPANILQKLDVNLGWWIVT
;
A
#
# COMPACT_ATOMS: atom_id res chain seq x y z
N MET A 1 -21.66 11.57 -4.31
CA MET A 1 -20.52 10.73 -4.73
C MET A 1 -20.27 9.70 -3.65
N ALA A 2 -20.40 8.41 -3.94
CA ALA A 2 -20.11 7.38 -2.96
C ALA A 2 -18.59 7.35 -2.79
N LEU A 3 -18.10 7.61 -1.58
CA LEU A 3 -16.75 7.31 -1.16
C LEU A 3 -16.56 5.80 -1.35
N GLN A 4 -15.88 5.40 -2.41
CA GLN A 4 -15.43 4.01 -2.54
C GLN A 4 -14.40 3.82 -1.43
N SER A 5 -14.78 3.07 -0.40
CA SER A 5 -13.87 2.74 0.69
C SER A 5 -12.67 2.01 0.09
N ILE A 6 -11.46 2.55 0.29
CA ILE A 6 -10.21 1.83 0.02
C ILE A 6 -10.23 0.61 0.95
N MET A 7 -10.34 -0.57 0.35
CA MET A 7 -10.58 -1.80 1.10
C MET A 7 -9.29 -2.50 1.51
N SER A 8 -8.17 -2.20 0.82
CA SER A 8 -6.90 -2.91 0.98
C SER A 8 -5.76 -2.13 0.36
N ALA A 9 -4.56 -2.35 0.85
CA ALA A 9 -3.34 -1.80 0.28
C ALA A 9 -2.59 -2.86 -0.55
N GLY A 10 -1.76 -2.39 -1.48
CA GLY A 10 -0.87 -3.22 -2.28
C GLY A 10 0.37 -2.43 -2.70
N THR A 11 1.38 -3.14 -3.20
CA THR A 11 2.64 -2.56 -3.63
C THR A 11 2.83 -2.77 -5.12
N LEU A 12 3.04 -1.69 -5.87
CA LEU A 12 3.43 -1.75 -7.27
C LEU A 12 4.84 -2.36 -7.36
N VAL A 13 5.02 -3.44 -8.13
CA VAL A 13 6.30 -4.15 -8.30
C VAL A 13 6.82 -4.12 -9.74
N SER A 14 6.00 -3.68 -10.67
CA SER A 14 6.37 -3.35 -12.06
C SER A 14 5.36 -2.33 -12.59
N ASP A 15 5.52 -1.88 -13.83
CA ASP A 15 4.54 -0.99 -14.48
C ASP A 15 3.16 -1.61 -14.68
N ARG A 16 2.99 -2.92 -14.40
CA ARG A 16 1.73 -3.67 -14.60
C ARG A 16 1.33 -4.59 -13.47
N HIS A 17 2.14 -4.73 -12.44
CA HIS A 17 1.90 -5.71 -11.41
C HIS A 17 1.87 -5.09 -10.01
N VAL A 18 0.85 -5.47 -9.24
CA VAL A 18 0.71 -5.08 -7.83
C VAL A 18 0.63 -6.32 -6.97
N VAL A 19 1.45 -6.39 -5.93
CA VAL A 19 1.39 -7.43 -4.90
C VAL A 19 0.50 -6.96 -3.75
N THR A 20 -0.38 -7.84 -3.30
CA THR A 20 -1.27 -7.62 -2.16
C THR A 20 -1.47 -8.92 -1.39
N ALA A 21 -2.19 -8.88 -0.27
CA ALA A 21 -2.57 -10.09 0.45
C ALA A 21 -3.74 -10.79 -0.25
N ALA A 22 -3.72 -12.13 -0.29
CA ALA A 22 -4.78 -12.91 -0.94
C ALA A 22 -6.13 -12.77 -0.23
N HIS A 23 -6.15 -12.60 1.09
CA HIS A 23 -7.40 -12.35 1.82
C HIS A 23 -8.09 -11.05 1.40
N CYS A 24 -7.34 -10.05 0.96
CA CYS A 24 -7.87 -8.76 0.49
C CYS A 24 -8.74 -8.91 -0.76
N VAL A 25 -8.47 -9.92 -1.59
CA VAL A 25 -9.15 -10.17 -2.87
C VAL A 25 -9.98 -11.45 -2.85
N ALA A 26 -10.06 -12.14 -1.71
CA ALA A 26 -10.77 -13.40 -1.59
C ALA A 26 -12.29 -13.23 -1.41
N GLN A 27 -12.71 -12.23 -0.65
CA GLN A 27 -14.12 -11.99 -0.35
C GLN A 27 -14.78 -11.01 -1.31
N LYS A 28 -14.05 -10.00 -1.74
CA LYS A 28 -14.50 -9.01 -2.70
C LYS A 28 -13.40 -8.69 -3.68
N THR A 29 -13.68 -8.89 -4.94
CA THR A 29 -12.77 -8.59 -6.04
C THR A 29 -12.73 -7.09 -6.28
N PRO A 30 -11.58 -6.41 -6.15
CA PRO A 30 -11.46 -5.01 -6.52
C PRO A 30 -11.49 -4.84 -8.05
N ASP A 31 -12.08 -3.74 -8.52
CA ASP A 31 -12.17 -3.43 -9.95
C ASP A 31 -10.93 -2.68 -10.45
N PHE A 32 -10.30 -1.89 -9.57
CA PHE A 32 -9.15 -1.05 -9.92
C PHE A 32 -8.18 -0.88 -8.75
N VAL A 33 -6.98 -0.45 -9.09
CA VAL A 33 -5.93 -0.01 -8.15
C VAL A 33 -5.78 1.49 -8.28
N ARG A 34 -5.75 2.20 -7.15
CA ARG A 34 -5.44 3.63 -7.06
C ARG A 34 -3.97 3.83 -6.77
N LEU A 35 -3.30 4.67 -7.57
CA LEU A 35 -1.87 4.94 -7.52
C LEU A 35 -1.62 6.44 -7.44
N GLY A 36 -0.56 6.84 -6.70
CA GLY A 36 -0.17 8.24 -6.56
C GLY A 36 -1.12 9.06 -5.68
N ASP A 37 -1.72 8.43 -4.66
CA ASP A 37 -2.61 9.05 -3.68
C ASP A 37 -1.98 8.89 -2.31
N SER A 38 -1.75 9.96 -1.60
CA SER A 38 -1.23 9.93 -0.22
C SER A 38 -2.23 10.48 0.80
N ASP A 39 -3.14 11.37 0.40
CA ASP A 39 -4.22 11.91 1.23
C ASP A 39 -5.59 11.58 0.62
N LEU A 40 -6.21 10.51 1.10
CA LEU A 40 -7.50 10.00 0.61
C LEU A 40 -8.66 11.00 0.72
N THR A 41 -8.46 12.15 1.35
CA THR A 41 -9.47 13.20 1.52
C THR A 41 -9.42 14.26 0.43
N ARG A 42 -8.37 14.27 -0.40
CA ARG A 42 -8.10 15.28 -1.42
C ARG A 42 -7.95 14.66 -2.80
N ASP A 43 -8.29 15.41 -3.82
CA ASP A 43 -8.06 15.01 -5.23
C ASP A 43 -6.60 15.24 -5.67
N TYR A 44 -5.89 16.14 -4.99
CA TYR A 44 -4.49 16.49 -5.21
C TYR A 44 -3.76 16.55 -3.88
N ASP A 45 -2.62 15.88 -3.80
CA ASP A 45 -1.74 15.90 -2.65
C ASP A 45 -0.74 17.06 -2.82
N CYS A 46 -0.99 18.16 -2.12
CA CYS A 46 -0.12 19.33 -2.14
C CYS A 46 0.66 19.45 -0.84
N LEU A 47 1.91 19.87 -0.95
CA LEU A 47 2.69 20.28 0.22
C LEU A 47 2.13 21.63 0.72
N GLU A 48 1.78 21.68 2.00
CA GLU A 48 1.38 22.95 2.63
C GLU A 48 2.58 23.90 2.64
N PRO A 49 2.39 25.21 2.34
CA PRO A 49 3.44 26.20 2.47
C PRO A 49 4.12 26.12 3.85
N GLY A 50 5.42 25.98 3.88
CA GLY A 50 6.19 25.82 5.13
C GLY A 50 6.29 24.41 5.69
N SER A 51 5.73 23.39 5.04
CA SER A 51 5.83 21.98 5.49
C SER A 51 7.16 21.31 5.14
N CYS A 52 7.96 21.91 4.29
CA CYS A 52 9.28 21.40 3.92
C CYS A 52 10.29 21.63 5.03
N ARG A 53 10.86 20.57 5.54
CA ARG A 53 11.92 20.64 6.54
C ARG A 53 13.27 20.94 5.87
N GLY A 54 13.64 22.22 5.80
CA GLY A 54 15.05 22.63 5.64
C GLY A 54 15.53 23.04 4.26
N GLU A 55 14.68 23.13 3.24
CA GLU A 55 15.07 23.68 1.93
C GLU A 55 14.42 25.04 1.65
N ALA A 56 15.24 26.00 1.25
CA ALA A 56 14.79 27.39 1.02
C ALA A 56 13.82 27.56 -0.15
N SER A 57 13.69 26.56 -1.02
CA SER A 57 12.83 26.59 -2.23
C SER A 57 11.34 26.30 -1.97
N CYS A 58 10.99 25.84 -0.76
CA CYS A 58 9.62 25.45 -0.43
C CYS A 58 8.72 26.58 0.04
N TYR A 59 9.17 27.82 -0.01
CA TYR A 59 8.43 28.95 0.57
C TYR A 59 7.48 29.64 -0.42
N GLU A 60 7.58 29.39 -1.72
CA GLU A 60 6.88 30.17 -2.73
C GLU A 60 5.96 29.42 -3.70
N ALA A 61 5.92 28.09 -3.67
CA ALA A 61 5.05 27.32 -4.55
C ALA A 61 4.33 26.20 -3.79
N GLU A 62 3.03 26.14 -3.98
CA GLU A 62 2.21 24.98 -3.65
C GLU A 62 2.59 23.85 -4.63
N GLU A 63 3.52 22.98 -4.23
CA GLU A 63 3.95 21.83 -5.03
C GLU A 63 2.98 20.68 -4.81
N CYS A 64 2.17 20.42 -5.83
CA CYS A 64 1.17 19.38 -5.79
C CYS A 64 1.61 18.16 -6.60
N ALA A 65 1.39 16.98 -6.06
CA ALA A 65 1.46 15.75 -6.84
C ALA A 65 0.39 15.76 -7.94
N PRO A 66 0.65 15.16 -9.11
CA PRO A 66 -0.38 14.92 -10.10
C PRO A 66 -1.55 14.13 -9.47
N ARG A 67 -2.76 14.35 -9.99
CA ARG A 67 -3.93 13.59 -9.53
C ARG A 67 -3.66 12.09 -9.58
N HIS A 68 -4.13 11.38 -8.55
CA HIS A 68 -4.08 9.92 -8.48
C HIS A 68 -4.64 9.26 -9.74
N ARG A 69 -4.24 8.04 -10.02
CA ARG A 69 -4.68 7.24 -11.18
C ARG A 69 -5.37 5.97 -10.73
N ASP A 70 -6.58 5.76 -11.23
CA ASP A 70 -7.32 4.52 -11.05
C ASP A 70 -7.12 3.65 -12.30
N ILE A 71 -6.41 2.54 -12.16
CA ILE A 71 -6.10 1.59 -13.24
C ILE A 71 -6.90 0.31 -13.01
N ARG A 72 -7.64 -0.14 -14.03
CA ARG A 72 -8.41 -1.38 -13.95
C ARG A 72 -7.53 -2.60 -13.76
N ILE A 73 -8.04 -3.55 -12.99
CA ILE A 73 -7.42 -4.86 -12.81
C ILE A 73 -7.94 -5.77 -13.93
N ARG A 74 -7.00 -6.39 -14.67
CA ARG A 74 -7.28 -7.37 -15.71
C ARG A 74 -7.39 -8.79 -15.16
N ASP A 75 -6.51 -9.14 -14.21
CA ASP A 75 -6.40 -10.48 -13.65
C ASP A 75 -5.93 -10.45 -12.21
N ILE A 76 -6.37 -11.45 -11.44
CA ILE A 76 -6.01 -11.64 -10.03
C ILE A 76 -5.58 -13.07 -9.81
N GLN A 77 -4.32 -13.25 -9.45
CA GLN A 77 -3.73 -14.55 -9.13
C GLN A 77 -3.44 -14.64 -7.64
N LYS A 78 -4.21 -15.44 -6.92
CA LYS A 78 -3.90 -15.82 -5.53
C LYS A 78 -2.90 -16.96 -5.52
N HIS A 79 -2.05 -17.00 -4.50
CA HIS A 79 -1.15 -18.14 -4.32
C HIS A 79 -1.95 -19.45 -4.30
N GLU A 80 -1.52 -20.47 -5.03
CA GLU A 80 -2.24 -21.74 -5.20
C GLU A 80 -2.56 -22.46 -3.89
N ARG A 81 -1.71 -22.28 -2.87
CA ARG A 81 -1.87 -22.85 -1.53
C ARG A 81 -2.51 -21.89 -0.53
N PHE A 82 -3.04 -20.75 -0.98
CA PHE A 82 -3.71 -19.81 -0.10
C PHE A 82 -4.86 -20.50 0.65
N LYS A 83 -4.88 -20.33 1.97
CA LYS A 83 -5.95 -20.84 2.84
C LYS A 83 -6.37 -19.76 3.81
N MET A 84 -7.66 -19.45 3.79
CA MET A 84 -8.32 -18.61 4.79
C MET A 84 -8.77 -19.49 5.94
N CYS A 85 -8.73 -18.96 7.17
CA CYS A 85 -9.34 -19.61 8.32
C CYS A 85 -10.79 -19.15 8.42
N GLU A 86 -11.73 -20.08 8.32
CA GLU A 86 -13.16 -19.77 8.30
C GLU A 86 -13.70 -19.30 9.66
N ASP A 87 -13.05 -19.69 10.73
CA ASP A 87 -13.47 -19.43 12.13
C ASP A 87 -12.65 -18.33 12.83
N GLY A 88 -11.70 -17.71 12.13
CA GLY A 88 -10.80 -16.71 12.71
C GLY A 88 -9.79 -17.25 13.73
N SER A 89 -9.69 -18.58 13.89
CA SER A 89 -8.83 -19.25 14.88
C SER A 89 -7.35 -19.30 14.48
N CYS A 90 -7.03 -18.99 13.23
CA CYS A 90 -5.67 -19.01 12.74
C CYS A 90 -5.38 -17.83 11.79
N PHE A 91 -4.11 -17.57 11.51
CA PHE A 91 -3.70 -16.63 10.48
C PHE A 91 -3.78 -17.28 9.09
N PRO A 92 -4.18 -16.52 8.03
CA PRO A 92 -4.14 -17.01 6.66
C PRO A 92 -2.75 -17.55 6.31
N LYS A 93 -2.69 -18.65 5.54
CA LYS A 93 -1.43 -19.22 5.05
C LYS A 93 -1.27 -18.90 3.57
N TYR A 94 -0.02 -18.64 3.15
CA TYR A 94 0.30 -18.27 1.77
C TYR A 94 -0.54 -17.07 1.30
N ASP A 95 -0.65 -16.09 2.18
CA ASP A 95 -1.54 -14.94 2.03
C ASP A 95 -0.92 -13.87 1.12
N ILE A 96 -0.76 -14.21 -0.14
CA ILE A 96 -0.22 -13.33 -1.18
C ILE A 96 -1.01 -13.48 -2.48
N ALA A 97 -1.24 -12.38 -3.18
CA ALA A 97 -1.85 -12.32 -4.49
C ALA A 97 -1.12 -11.33 -5.39
N LEU A 98 -1.15 -11.61 -6.68
CA LEU A 98 -0.65 -10.75 -7.75
C LEU A 98 -1.83 -10.22 -8.56
N LEU A 99 -1.90 -8.90 -8.68
CA LEU A 99 -2.85 -8.21 -9.55
C LEU A 99 -2.13 -7.81 -10.82
N THR A 100 -2.70 -8.16 -11.97
CA THR A 100 -2.23 -7.68 -13.27
C THR A 100 -3.14 -6.55 -13.74
N LEU A 101 -2.56 -5.39 -14.03
CA LEU A 101 -3.29 -4.21 -14.48
C LEU A 101 -3.62 -4.30 -15.97
N GLU A 102 -4.75 -3.70 -16.38
CA GLU A 102 -5.20 -3.70 -17.77
C GLU A 102 -4.25 -2.93 -18.69
N THR A 103 -3.68 -1.84 -18.19
CA THR A 103 -2.72 -1.00 -18.90
C THR A 103 -1.45 -0.80 -18.09
N SER A 104 -0.34 -0.50 -18.77
CA SER A 104 0.89 -0.07 -18.09
C SER A 104 0.67 1.26 -17.37
N VAL A 105 1.21 1.35 -16.16
CA VAL A 105 1.21 2.54 -15.33
C VAL A 105 2.27 3.51 -15.85
N PRO A 106 1.93 4.76 -16.18
CA PRO A 106 2.92 5.80 -16.41
C PRO A 106 3.68 6.07 -15.11
N LEU A 107 4.97 5.70 -15.09
CA LEU A 107 5.84 5.93 -13.95
C LEU A 107 6.20 7.43 -13.82
N SER A 108 6.36 7.91 -12.60
CA SER A 108 6.71 9.28 -12.27
C SER A 108 7.39 9.33 -10.90
N ASP A 109 7.81 10.49 -10.43
CA ASP A 109 8.37 10.68 -9.09
C ASP A 109 7.38 10.28 -7.98
N PHE A 110 6.07 10.28 -8.27
CA PHE A 110 4.99 9.94 -7.33
C PHE A 110 4.47 8.51 -7.51
N ILE A 111 4.82 7.83 -8.58
CA ILE A 111 4.37 6.46 -8.88
C ILE A 111 5.56 5.66 -9.39
N GLN A 112 6.16 4.86 -8.51
CA GLN A 112 7.31 4.02 -8.81
C GLN A 112 7.11 2.59 -8.31
N PRO A 113 7.59 1.58 -9.04
CA PRO A 113 7.58 0.22 -8.58
C PRO A 113 8.67 0.00 -7.52
N LEU A 114 8.36 -0.80 -6.52
CA LEU A 114 9.34 -1.28 -5.54
C LEU A 114 10.02 -2.54 -6.08
N CYS A 115 11.34 -2.61 -5.96
CA CYS A 115 12.11 -3.79 -6.33
C CYS A 115 11.75 -4.97 -5.42
N LEU A 116 11.60 -6.16 -6.00
CA LEU A 116 11.51 -7.38 -5.21
C LEU A 116 12.90 -7.70 -4.63
N PRO A 117 12.96 -8.23 -3.40
CA PRO A 117 14.23 -8.62 -2.80
C PRO A 117 14.85 -9.80 -3.55
N GLU A 118 16.18 -9.83 -3.61
CA GLU A 118 16.89 -11.00 -4.09
C GLU A 118 16.62 -12.21 -3.18
N PRO A 119 16.52 -13.44 -3.75
CA PRO A 119 16.30 -14.63 -2.95
C PRO A 119 17.34 -14.77 -1.84
N GLY A 120 16.89 -14.85 -0.58
CA GLY A 120 17.74 -14.97 0.60
C GLY A 120 18.32 -13.67 1.17
N SER A 121 18.16 -12.52 0.50
CA SER A 121 18.70 -11.24 0.96
C SER A 121 18.02 -10.73 2.23
N THR A 122 16.75 -11.04 2.44
CA THR A 122 15.95 -10.53 3.57
C THR A 122 16.29 -11.16 4.91
N GLN A 123 17.09 -12.23 4.95
CA GLN A 123 17.41 -12.94 6.19
C GLN A 123 18.24 -12.11 7.19
N ASN A 124 18.95 -11.10 6.71
CA ASN A 124 19.82 -10.25 7.51
C ASN A 124 19.29 -8.80 7.65
N GLU A 125 18.15 -8.49 7.04
CA GLU A 125 17.57 -7.14 7.15
C GLU A 125 16.93 -6.97 8.53
N THR A 126 17.45 -6.03 9.31
CA THR A 126 16.93 -5.71 10.64
C THR A 126 15.97 -4.53 10.65
N ASN A 127 16.11 -3.65 9.66
CA ASN A 127 15.32 -2.42 9.56
C ASN A 127 14.42 -2.49 8.32
N LEU A 128 13.13 -2.50 8.53
CA LEU A 128 12.12 -2.49 7.48
C LEU A 128 11.24 -1.25 7.61
N VAL A 129 10.67 -0.83 6.49
CA VAL A 129 9.70 0.26 6.47
C VAL A 129 8.35 -0.32 6.08
N VAL A 130 7.33 -0.01 6.86
CA VAL A 130 5.94 -0.31 6.54
C VAL A 130 5.21 0.99 6.23
N ALA A 131 4.45 1.01 5.16
CA ALA A 131 3.62 2.15 4.81
C ALA A 131 2.17 1.71 4.55
N GLY A 132 1.20 2.58 4.87
CA GLY A 132 -0.22 2.29 4.67
C GLY A 132 -1.14 3.27 5.37
N TRP A 133 -2.45 3.09 5.16
CA TRP A 133 -3.52 3.86 5.80
C TRP A 133 -4.21 3.06 6.91
N GLY A 134 -3.45 2.21 7.58
CA GLY A 134 -3.93 1.33 8.62
C GLY A 134 -4.42 2.05 9.88
N ASN A 135 -4.78 1.25 10.88
CA ASN A 135 -5.27 1.76 12.15
C ASN A 135 -4.18 2.52 12.92
N THR A 136 -4.46 3.77 13.28
CA THR A 136 -3.58 4.64 14.07
C THR A 136 -3.99 4.75 15.54
N ALA A 137 -5.03 4.01 15.97
CA ALA A 137 -5.49 4.08 17.36
C ALA A 137 -4.54 3.33 18.29
N GLU A 138 -4.14 3.98 19.39
CA GLU A 138 -3.29 3.40 20.43
C GLU A 138 -4.06 2.43 21.35
N LYS A 139 -5.40 2.53 21.38
CA LYS A 139 -6.24 1.71 22.25
C LYS A 139 -6.78 0.49 21.51
N ALA A 140 -6.61 -0.68 22.12
CA ALA A 140 -7.23 -1.91 21.64
C ALA A 140 -8.76 -1.75 21.52
N GLY A 141 -9.32 -2.21 20.41
CA GLY A 141 -10.76 -2.15 20.12
C GLY A 141 -11.25 -0.83 19.52
N VAL A 142 -10.40 0.19 19.40
CA VAL A 142 -10.69 1.41 18.64
C VAL A 142 -10.10 1.29 17.24
N TYR A 143 -10.93 1.46 16.21
CA TYR A 143 -10.47 1.49 14.82
C TYR A 143 -10.49 2.94 14.33
N LYS A 144 -9.31 3.48 14.04
CA LYS A 144 -9.13 4.83 13.52
C LYS A 144 -8.14 4.77 12.34
N PRO A 145 -8.63 4.51 11.13
CA PRO A 145 -7.77 4.49 9.94
C PRO A 145 -7.19 5.87 9.67
N ALA A 146 -5.98 5.92 9.12
CA ALA A 146 -5.38 7.15 8.65
C ALA A 146 -5.97 7.53 7.29
N ASN A 147 -6.23 8.83 7.10
CA ASN A 147 -6.54 9.36 5.77
C ASN A 147 -5.26 9.69 4.99
N ILE A 148 -4.21 10.10 5.69
CA ILE A 148 -2.90 10.41 5.12
C ILE A 148 -2.01 9.17 5.28
N LEU A 149 -1.27 8.81 4.22
CA LEU A 149 -0.33 7.70 4.21
C LEU A 149 0.65 7.81 5.38
N GLN A 150 0.72 6.76 6.17
CA GLN A 150 1.63 6.65 7.30
C GLN A 150 2.84 5.80 6.93
N LYS A 151 3.99 6.11 7.52
CA LYS A 151 5.24 5.36 7.39
C LYS A 151 5.76 5.04 8.79
N LEU A 152 6.18 3.81 9.00
CA LEU A 152 6.75 3.32 10.25
C LEU A 152 7.99 2.49 9.98
N ASP A 153 9.08 2.84 10.68
CA ASP A 153 10.26 1.99 10.73
C ASP A 153 10.03 0.85 11.73
N VAL A 154 10.21 -0.38 11.27
CA VAL A 154 10.01 -1.59 12.07
C VAL A 154 11.28 -2.42 12.06
N ASN A 155 11.64 -2.96 13.22
CA ASN A 155 12.72 -3.92 13.34
C ASN A 155 12.14 -5.34 13.26
N LEU A 156 12.78 -6.22 12.48
CA LEU A 156 12.54 -7.65 12.57
C LEU A 156 13.04 -8.13 13.94
N GLY A 157 12.21 -7.95 14.96
CA GLY A 157 12.40 -8.63 16.24
C GLY A 157 12.05 -10.12 16.10
N TRP A 158 12.30 -10.89 17.15
CA TRP A 158 12.12 -12.34 17.27
C TRP A 158 10.69 -12.89 17.04
N TRP A 159 9.84 -12.18 16.31
CA TRP A 159 8.46 -12.53 15.98
C TRP A 159 8.31 -13.27 14.64
N ILE A 160 9.40 -13.82 14.09
CA ILE A 160 9.26 -14.87 13.08
C ILE A 160 8.80 -16.10 13.84
N VAL A 161 7.50 -16.22 13.99
CA VAL A 161 6.88 -17.43 14.54
C VAL A 161 7.13 -18.54 13.54
N THR A 162 7.81 -19.54 14.01
CA THR A 162 7.96 -20.88 13.41
C THR A 162 6.62 -21.50 13.04
#